data_5409354c97107734e0977d68181799fe
#
_entry.id   5409354c97107734e0977d68181799fe
#
_cell.length_a   1.000
_cell.length_b   1.000
_cell.length_c   1.000
_cell.angle_alpha   90.00
_cell.angle_beta   90.00
_cell.angle_gamma   90.00
#
_symmetry.space_group_name_H-M   'P 1'
#
loop_
_entity.id
_entity.type
_entity.pdbx_description
1 polymer ?
#
loop_
_entity_poly.entity_id
_entity_poly.type
_entity_poly.pdbx_seq_one_letter_code
_entity_poly.pdbx_strand_id
1 'polypeptide(L)'
;IIKIESNFNKDAVSVAGAMGLMQLMQDIAQAYNVDDPFNPEQNIKAGVKHFKSLLALLDNDIVLALAAYHAGIGRVKKNMTVPNISSTIEYVNAVMKLYKPQENNNYTKKIEKLYLQTLPDGTINITTIK
;
A
#
# COMPACT_ATOMS: atom_id res chain seq x y z
N ILE A 1 0.97 -7.05 -3.26
CA ILE A 1 2.00 -6.34 -2.48
C ILE A 1 3.31 -7.12 -2.53
N ILE A 2 3.43 -8.33 -1.98
CA ILE A 2 4.69 -9.10 -1.85
C ILE A 2 5.50 -9.17 -3.17
N LYS A 3 4.84 -9.40 -4.31
CA LYS A 3 5.50 -9.44 -5.62
C LYS A 3 6.24 -8.14 -5.94
N ILE A 4 5.64 -7.00 -5.60
CA ILE A 4 6.21 -5.67 -5.90
C ILE A 4 7.27 -5.28 -4.84
N GLU A 5 7.03 -5.64 -3.57
CA GLU A 5 7.93 -5.27 -2.48
C GLU A 5 9.27 -6.04 -2.52
N SER A 6 9.22 -7.35 -2.72
CA SER A 6 10.40 -8.21 -2.57
C SER A 6 10.63 -9.20 -3.71
N ASN A 7 9.71 -9.26 -4.67
CA ASN A 7 9.67 -10.33 -5.68
C ASN A 7 9.76 -11.74 -5.04
N PHE A 8 9.07 -11.92 -3.89
CA PHE A 8 9.06 -13.15 -3.07
C PHE A 8 10.41 -13.49 -2.41
N ASN A 9 11.37 -12.57 -2.36
CA ASN A 9 12.61 -12.78 -1.63
C ASN A 9 12.39 -12.47 -0.13
N LYS A 10 12.39 -13.51 0.72
CA LYS A 10 12.20 -13.36 2.17
C LYS A 10 13.33 -12.61 2.86
N ASP A 11 14.53 -12.59 2.27
CA ASP A 11 15.73 -11.97 2.81
C ASP A 11 16.01 -10.57 2.20
N ALA A 12 15.01 -10.00 1.48
CA ALA A 12 15.15 -8.70 0.85
C ALA A 12 15.33 -7.59 1.88
N VAL A 13 16.30 -6.70 1.61
CA VAL A 13 16.50 -5.46 2.38
C VAL A 13 16.61 -4.31 1.39
N SER A 14 15.79 -3.28 1.56
CA SER A 14 15.86 -2.06 0.74
C SER A 14 16.96 -1.11 1.22
N VAL A 15 17.33 -0.14 0.38
CA VAL A 15 18.26 0.93 0.75
C VAL A 15 17.76 1.73 1.97
N ALA A 16 16.44 1.87 2.12
CA ALA A 16 15.81 2.53 3.25
C ALA A 16 15.69 1.65 4.50
N GLY A 17 16.14 0.39 4.45
CA GLY A 17 16.09 -0.53 5.58
C GLY A 17 14.76 -1.28 5.75
N ALA A 18 13.90 -1.30 4.74
CA ALA A 18 12.70 -2.13 4.74
C ALA A 18 13.09 -3.62 4.57
N MET A 19 12.42 -4.53 5.28
CA MET A 19 12.85 -5.91 5.48
C MET A 19 11.80 -6.93 5.06
N GLY A 20 12.25 -7.99 4.43
CA GLY A 20 11.51 -9.22 4.17
C GLY A 20 10.45 -9.11 3.08
N LEU A 21 9.54 -10.08 3.04
CA LEU A 21 8.55 -10.28 1.97
C LEU A 21 7.65 -9.07 1.71
N MET A 22 7.18 -8.43 2.76
CA MET A 22 6.30 -7.27 2.68
C MET A 22 7.02 -5.94 2.97
N GLN A 23 8.36 -5.97 3.03
CA GLN A 23 9.20 -4.79 3.21
C GLN A 23 8.77 -3.93 4.41
N LEU A 24 8.79 -4.55 5.60
CA LEU A 24 8.47 -3.86 6.84
C LEU A 24 9.60 -2.93 7.24
N MET A 25 9.25 -1.68 7.54
CA MET A 25 10.16 -0.77 8.23
C MET A 25 10.29 -1.16 9.70
N GLN A 26 11.39 -0.77 10.34
CA GLN A 26 11.73 -1.14 11.73
C GLN A 26 10.63 -0.75 12.73
N ASP A 27 10.06 0.43 12.60
CA ASP A 27 8.98 0.93 13.45
C ASP A 27 7.68 0.10 13.29
N ILE A 28 7.38 -0.32 12.08
CA ILE A 28 6.22 -1.20 11.79
C ILE A 28 6.47 -2.60 12.37
N ALA A 29 7.66 -3.15 12.18
CA ALA A 29 8.02 -4.44 12.75
C ALA A 29 7.88 -4.43 14.29
N GLN A 30 8.35 -3.38 14.95
CA GLN A 30 8.20 -3.19 16.38
C GLN A 30 6.74 -3.03 16.82
N ALA A 31 5.96 -2.21 16.12
CA ALA A 31 4.56 -1.96 16.43
C ALA A 31 3.69 -3.23 16.38
N TYR A 32 4.08 -4.21 15.55
CA TYR A 32 3.38 -5.47 15.41
C TYR A 32 4.08 -6.65 16.11
N ASN A 33 5.08 -6.38 16.98
CA ASN A 33 5.84 -7.38 17.75
C ASN A 33 6.46 -8.47 16.86
N VAL A 34 7.14 -8.04 15.80
CA VAL A 34 7.90 -8.94 14.91
C VAL A 34 9.29 -9.15 15.50
N ASP A 35 9.59 -10.37 15.93
CA ASP A 35 10.89 -10.73 16.50
C ASP A 35 11.94 -10.92 15.38
N ASP A 36 11.53 -11.57 14.28
CA ASP A 36 12.36 -11.79 13.11
C ASP A 36 11.63 -11.32 11.84
N PRO A 37 11.99 -10.16 11.28
CA PRO A 37 11.36 -9.62 10.07
C PRO A 37 11.66 -10.43 8.80
N PHE A 38 12.61 -11.36 8.84
CA PHE A 38 12.92 -12.29 7.73
C PHE A 38 12.19 -13.63 7.86
N ASN A 39 11.53 -13.88 9.00
CA ASN A 39 10.62 -15.00 9.12
C ASN A 39 9.37 -14.73 8.27
N PRO A 40 9.07 -15.57 7.26
CA PRO A 40 7.96 -15.33 6.33
C PRO A 40 6.61 -15.17 7.01
N GLU A 41 6.32 -16.00 7.99
CA GLU A 41 5.02 -15.97 8.71
C GLU A 41 4.86 -14.68 9.51
N GLN A 42 5.88 -14.29 10.28
CA GLN A 42 5.84 -13.05 11.08
C GLN A 42 5.73 -11.83 10.18
N ASN A 43 6.54 -11.77 9.12
CA ASN A 43 6.55 -10.67 8.17
C ASN A 43 5.19 -10.48 7.48
N ILE A 44 4.63 -11.56 6.92
CA ILE A 44 3.32 -11.52 6.24
C ILE A 44 2.21 -11.15 7.23
N LYS A 45 2.18 -11.75 8.42
CA LYS A 45 1.20 -11.42 9.44
C LYS A 45 1.19 -9.93 9.80
N ALA A 46 2.37 -9.38 10.04
CA ALA A 46 2.52 -7.96 10.38
C ALA A 46 2.15 -7.06 9.21
N GLY A 47 2.65 -7.34 8.01
CA GLY A 47 2.34 -6.57 6.81
C GLY A 47 0.85 -6.55 6.46
N VAL A 48 0.17 -7.69 6.57
CA VAL A 48 -1.28 -7.79 6.36
C VAL A 48 -2.05 -7.00 7.41
N LYS A 49 -1.68 -7.10 8.70
CA LYS A 49 -2.31 -6.32 9.77
C LYS A 49 -2.10 -4.82 9.55
N HIS A 50 -0.89 -4.42 9.17
CA HIS A 50 -0.58 -3.03 8.86
C HIS A 50 -1.43 -2.52 7.70
N PHE A 51 -1.47 -3.23 6.58
CA PHE A 51 -2.29 -2.84 5.42
C PHE A 51 -3.78 -2.77 5.77
N LYS A 52 -4.29 -3.73 6.56
CA LYS A 52 -5.67 -3.70 7.05
C LYS A 52 -5.96 -2.46 7.91
N SER A 53 -5.02 -2.04 8.77
CA SER A 53 -5.18 -0.83 9.56
C SER A 53 -5.21 0.43 8.68
N LEU A 54 -4.40 0.48 7.63
CA LEU A 54 -4.43 1.57 6.66
C LEU A 54 -5.75 1.64 5.90
N LEU A 55 -6.30 0.48 5.48
CA LEU A 55 -7.63 0.42 4.86
C LEU A 55 -8.71 1.00 5.79
N ALA A 56 -8.70 0.61 7.07
CA ALA A 56 -9.66 1.12 8.04
C ALA A 56 -9.55 2.65 8.26
N LEU A 57 -8.32 3.19 8.24
CA LEU A 57 -8.05 4.62 8.41
C LEU A 57 -8.38 5.47 7.16
N LEU A 58 -8.53 4.84 6.01
CA LEU A 58 -8.70 5.49 4.70
C LEU A 58 -10.00 5.03 4.01
N ASP A 59 -11.05 4.83 4.79
CA ASP A 59 -12.41 4.51 4.32
C ASP A 59 -12.48 3.29 3.37
N ASN A 60 -11.58 2.32 3.58
CA ASN A 60 -11.40 1.14 2.72
C ASN A 60 -11.01 1.47 1.26
N ASP A 61 -10.46 2.64 1.02
CA ASP A 61 -9.89 2.99 -0.28
C ASP A 61 -8.56 2.26 -0.48
N ILE A 62 -8.57 1.27 -1.39
CA ILE A 62 -7.40 0.42 -1.67
C ILE A 62 -6.24 1.24 -2.25
N VAL A 63 -6.54 2.21 -3.10
CA VAL A 63 -5.52 3.05 -3.77
C VAL A 63 -4.81 3.93 -2.75
N LEU A 64 -5.59 4.58 -1.88
CA LEU A 64 -5.02 5.39 -0.79
C LEU A 64 -4.26 4.53 0.23
N ALA A 65 -4.77 3.34 0.56
CA ALA A 65 -4.09 2.43 1.47
C ALA A 65 -2.74 1.92 0.90
N LEU A 66 -2.68 1.62 -0.39
CA LEU A 66 -1.42 1.26 -1.07
C LEU A 66 -0.44 2.43 -1.08
N ALA A 67 -0.92 3.64 -1.39
CA ALA A 67 -0.09 4.84 -1.33
C ALA A 67 0.45 5.10 0.09
N ALA A 68 -0.39 4.91 1.11
CA ALA A 68 0.00 5.04 2.52
C ALA A 68 0.98 3.94 2.96
N TYR A 69 0.82 2.72 2.47
CA TYR A 69 1.74 1.64 2.74
C TYR A 69 3.15 1.96 2.24
N HIS A 70 3.26 2.49 1.02
CA HIS A 70 4.55 2.83 0.41
C HIS A 70 5.13 4.16 0.91
N ALA A 71 4.32 5.21 1.02
CA ALA A 71 4.80 6.58 1.30
C ALA A 71 4.61 7.03 2.75
N GLY A 72 3.90 6.24 3.56
CA GLY A 72 3.50 6.58 4.92
C GLY A 72 2.15 7.28 4.99
N ILE A 73 1.36 6.94 6.03
CA ILE A 73 -0.02 7.45 6.24
C ILE A 73 -0.08 8.97 6.35
N GLY A 74 0.93 9.61 6.93
CA GLY A 74 0.93 11.07 7.14
C GLY A 74 0.86 11.87 5.85
N ARG A 75 1.52 11.38 4.78
CA ARG A 75 1.50 12.04 3.47
C ARG A 75 0.15 11.92 2.75
N VAL A 76 -0.51 10.78 2.93
CA VAL A 76 -1.81 10.51 2.29
C VAL A 76 -2.94 11.19 3.05
N LYS A 77 -2.96 11.08 4.38
CA LYS A 77 -4.05 11.57 5.23
C LYS A 77 -4.20 13.09 5.18
N LYS A 78 -3.13 13.83 4.95
CA LYS A 78 -3.15 15.30 4.91
C LYS A 78 -4.16 15.84 3.90
N ASN A 79 -4.23 15.24 2.72
CA ASN A 79 -5.09 15.70 1.62
C ASN A 79 -6.07 14.60 1.14
N MET A 80 -6.02 13.41 1.72
CA MET A 80 -6.77 12.21 1.26
C MET A 80 -6.53 11.93 -0.23
N THR A 81 -5.26 12.02 -0.65
CA THR A 81 -4.83 11.81 -2.05
C THR A 81 -3.56 10.99 -2.11
N VAL A 82 -3.30 10.37 -3.26
CA VAL A 82 -1.99 9.79 -3.55
C VAL A 82 -0.99 10.93 -3.67
N PRO A 83 0.11 10.93 -2.89
CA PRO A 83 1.10 11.99 -2.97
C PRO A 83 1.77 12.01 -4.36
N ASN A 84 2.10 13.20 -4.85
CA ASN A 84 2.80 13.36 -6.14
C ASN A 84 4.28 12.98 -6.01
N ILE A 85 4.52 11.69 -5.74
CA ILE A 85 5.83 11.05 -5.65
C ILE A 85 5.85 9.93 -6.69
N SER A 86 6.73 10.06 -7.70
CA SER A 86 6.78 9.11 -8.83
C SER A 86 6.85 7.66 -8.39
N SER A 87 7.72 7.33 -7.43
CA SER A 87 7.84 5.96 -6.92
C SER A 87 6.55 5.44 -6.25
N THR A 88 5.80 6.31 -5.58
CA THR A 88 4.52 5.92 -4.95
C THR A 88 3.45 5.68 -6.01
N ILE A 89 3.38 6.53 -7.02
CA ILE A 89 2.43 6.37 -8.14
C ILE A 89 2.73 5.07 -8.91
N GLU A 90 4.00 4.83 -9.21
CA GLU A 90 4.46 3.60 -9.88
C GLU A 90 4.13 2.36 -9.06
N TYR A 91 4.37 2.41 -7.74
CA TYR A 91 4.04 1.32 -6.82
C TYR A 91 2.55 1.00 -6.83
N VAL A 92 1.68 2.00 -6.66
CA VAL A 92 0.22 1.82 -6.67
C VAL A 92 -0.22 1.20 -7.99
N ASN A 93 0.25 1.75 -9.12
CA ASN A 93 -0.08 1.23 -10.45
C ASN A 93 0.38 -0.22 -10.65
N ALA A 94 1.58 -0.56 -10.19
CA ALA A 94 2.12 -1.91 -10.29
C ALA A 94 1.31 -2.93 -9.48
N VAL A 95 0.93 -2.59 -8.24
CA VAL A 95 0.10 -3.46 -7.40
C VAL A 95 -1.30 -3.60 -8.00
N MET A 96 -1.93 -2.51 -8.41
CA MET A 96 -3.29 -2.53 -8.99
C MET A 96 -3.34 -3.32 -10.30
N LYS A 97 -2.30 -3.27 -11.12
CA LYS A 97 -2.19 -4.09 -12.34
C LYS A 97 -2.20 -5.59 -12.06
N LEU A 98 -1.65 -6.01 -10.92
CA LEU A 98 -1.63 -7.41 -10.49
C LEU A 98 -2.87 -7.81 -9.70
N TYR A 99 -3.61 -6.83 -9.18
CA TYR A 99 -4.80 -7.07 -8.40
C TYR A 99 -5.95 -7.49 -9.31
N LYS A 100 -6.40 -8.74 -9.14
CA LYS A 100 -7.60 -9.28 -9.81
C LYS A 100 -8.70 -9.42 -8.76
N PRO A 101 -9.65 -8.47 -8.69
CA PRO A 101 -10.77 -8.59 -7.77
C PRO A 101 -11.55 -9.86 -8.07
N GLN A 102 -11.91 -10.61 -7.03
CA GLN A 102 -12.82 -11.74 -7.19
C GLN A 102 -14.22 -11.21 -7.47
N GLU A 103 -14.90 -11.77 -8.48
CA GLU A 103 -16.24 -11.32 -8.95
C GLU A 103 -17.34 -11.31 -7.89
N ASN A 104 -17.11 -11.97 -6.74
CA ASN A 104 -18.09 -12.11 -5.65
C ASN A 104 -17.90 -11.13 -4.48
N ASN A 105 -16.94 -10.21 -4.54
CA ASN A 105 -16.78 -9.21 -3.49
C ASN A 105 -17.53 -7.93 -3.84
N ASN A 106 -18.41 -7.48 -2.95
CA ASN A 106 -19.14 -6.21 -3.08
C ASN A 106 -18.22 -4.97 -3.26
N TYR A 107 -16.90 -5.15 -3.11
CA TYR A 107 -15.88 -4.13 -3.41
C TYR A 107 -15.64 -3.93 -4.91
N THR A 108 -15.90 -4.93 -5.77
CA THR A 108 -15.65 -4.83 -7.21
C THR A 108 -16.66 -3.94 -7.95
N LYS A 109 -17.84 -3.72 -7.40
CA LYS A 109 -18.84 -2.80 -7.98
C LYS A 109 -18.45 -1.32 -7.89
N LYS A 110 -17.43 -0.98 -7.07
CA LYS A 110 -17.05 0.40 -6.81
C LYS A 110 -15.88 0.93 -7.68
N ILE A 111 -15.20 0.04 -8.42
CA ILE A 111 -14.02 0.44 -9.22
C ILE A 111 -14.33 0.26 -10.72
N GLU A 112 -15.39 0.88 -11.22
CA GLU A 112 -15.66 0.83 -12.68
C GLU A 112 -14.76 1.77 -13.48
N LYS A 113 -14.25 2.84 -12.91
CA LYS A 113 -13.28 3.74 -13.55
C LYS A 113 -12.44 4.47 -12.50
N LEU A 114 -11.13 4.39 -12.63
CA LEU A 114 -10.19 5.23 -11.89
C LEU A 114 -9.92 6.50 -12.72
N TYR A 115 -10.14 7.65 -12.14
CA TYR A 115 -9.84 8.93 -12.75
C TYR A 115 -8.65 9.57 -12.05
N LEU A 116 -7.66 9.96 -12.85
CA LEU A 116 -6.51 10.74 -12.44
C LEU A 116 -6.85 12.22 -12.65
N GLN A 117 -6.93 12.95 -11.56
CA GLN A 117 -7.10 14.40 -11.60
C GLN A 117 -5.90 15.06 -10.94
N THR A 118 -5.18 15.88 -11.70
CA THR A 118 -4.13 16.74 -11.14
C THR A 118 -4.79 17.96 -10.48
N LEU A 119 -4.57 18.11 -9.18
CA LEU A 119 -5.04 19.27 -8.43
C LEU A 119 -4.11 20.47 -8.64
N PRO A 120 -4.56 21.72 -8.36
CA PRO A 120 -3.76 22.93 -8.57
C PRO A 120 -2.44 22.98 -7.79
N ASP A 121 -2.32 22.19 -6.70
CA ASP A 121 -1.10 22.04 -5.91
C ASP A 121 -0.13 20.98 -6.46
N GLY A 122 -0.43 20.40 -7.63
CA GLY A 122 0.37 19.34 -8.27
C GLY A 122 0.12 17.93 -7.71
N THR A 123 -0.79 17.74 -6.75
CA THR A 123 -1.17 16.42 -6.29
C THR A 123 -2.06 15.70 -7.32
N ILE A 124 -1.89 14.38 -7.40
CA ILE A 124 -2.75 13.55 -8.26
C ILE A 124 -3.83 12.93 -7.39
N ASN A 125 -5.07 13.32 -7.65
CA ASN A 125 -6.23 12.67 -7.07
C ASN A 125 -6.61 11.47 -7.93
N ILE A 126 -6.56 10.28 -7.35
CA ILE A 126 -7.07 9.06 -7.98
C ILE A 126 -8.41 8.77 -7.31
N THR A 127 -9.49 8.98 -8.02
CA THR A 127 -10.83 8.80 -7.48
C THR A 127 -11.67 7.89 -8.36
N THR A 128 -12.68 7.27 -7.76
CA THR A 128 -13.77 6.61 -8.48
C THR A 128 -14.95 7.58 -8.56
N ILE A 129 -15.51 7.77 -9.73
CA ILE A 129 -16.79 8.49 -9.83
C ILE A 129 -17.90 7.52 -9.40
N LYS A 130 -18.74 8.01 -8.50
CA LYS A 130 -19.96 7.32 -8.08
C LYS A 130 -20.98 7.31 -9.21
#